data_a4d1c491c4516854c216c340a78f941b
#
_entry.id   a4d1c491c4516854c216c340a78f941b
#
_cell.length_a   1.000
_cell.length_b   1.000
_cell.length_c   1.000
_cell.angle_alpha   90.00
_cell.angle_beta   90.00
_cell.angle_gamma   90.00
#
_symmetry.space_group_name_H-M   'P 1'
#
loop_
_entity.id
_entity.type
_entity.pdbx_description
1 polymer ?
#
loop_
_entity_poly.entity_id
_entity_poly.type
_entity_poly.pdbx_seq_one_letter_code
_entity_poly.pdbx_strand_id
1 'polypeptide(L)'
;MSPRTTISLAVILALVVGYIYVVDRPQAQRAEHAKRLIQLSSADITTIALVSSKGEVGLSRRDATHWDVTRPVHVPAASFAVNSLLDTVTGVVPQRTLGSAGNLVEFGLDKPAAQITLGTSRGQTVTIEIGKPSALGTSSYARVQPGGTIYQIDTSTKDVLAKSATDLRQKTVADFANADVQKVRIVSPAGTLAVDRLGPDRWQIEGPRAWPADDFKITDLFFPLTTSEAKVFHDGATALAPYGLDHPAVTVDLTLRDRPEPLRILLNRREKITYATVPGTPTVLELDASVQGKLAPETLSLVSRRVLPYNAQDLTSVVWRRGRRVLEVRRQGPGFTGGGLSDGDISSMFSAINLLDADRVEPLSAVPAGGPTFEIQTDGASDAKFLVQMYREPKGGWLAADPALALQYHLTATVFDGLPGPVKTFLGLVPPPAPAPKQPPKAPPKPK
;
A
#
# COMPACT_ATOMS: atom_id res chain seq x y z
N MET A 1 -35.08 32.28 13.19
CA MET A 1 -35.35 32.34 11.73
C MET A 1 -36.47 31.36 11.41
N SER A 2 -37.41 31.74 10.55
CA SER A 2 -38.50 30.81 10.20
C SER A 2 -37.95 29.65 9.33
N PRO A 3 -38.51 28.43 9.41
CA PRO A 3 -38.03 27.31 8.61
C PRO A 3 -38.09 27.57 7.08
N ARG A 4 -39.02 28.46 6.68
CA ARG A 4 -39.14 28.88 5.25
C ARG A 4 -37.94 29.73 4.79
N THR A 5 -37.43 30.63 5.64
CA THR A 5 -36.23 31.45 5.34
C THR A 5 -34.97 30.61 5.25
N THR A 6 -34.84 29.60 6.10
CA THR A 6 -33.69 28.68 6.10
C THR A 6 -33.69 27.82 4.83
N ILE A 7 -34.87 27.32 4.40
CA ILE A 7 -35.00 26.54 3.14
C ILE A 7 -34.67 27.40 1.91
N SER A 8 -35.19 28.65 1.87
CA SER A 8 -34.88 29.57 0.77
C SER A 8 -33.38 29.87 0.68
N LEU A 9 -32.73 30.08 1.82
CA LEU A 9 -31.29 30.34 1.87
C LEU A 9 -30.47 29.10 1.39
N ALA A 10 -30.89 27.90 1.79
CA ALA A 10 -30.27 26.65 1.35
C ALA A 10 -30.42 26.44 -0.16
N VAL A 11 -31.59 26.76 -0.74
CA VAL A 11 -31.81 26.68 -2.18
C VAL A 11 -30.95 27.67 -2.94
N ILE A 12 -30.86 28.92 -2.46
CA ILE A 12 -29.99 29.94 -3.08
C ILE A 12 -28.53 29.51 -3.01
N LEU A 13 -28.08 28.99 -1.87
CA LEU A 13 -26.72 28.48 -1.71
C LEU A 13 -26.44 27.32 -2.68
N ALA A 14 -27.37 26.38 -2.81
CA ALA A 14 -27.25 25.25 -3.75
C ALA A 14 -27.16 25.73 -5.21
N LEU A 15 -27.95 26.75 -5.58
CA LEU A 15 -27.92 27.35 -6.94
C LEU A 15 -26.60 28.08 -7.21
N VAL A 16 -26.06 28.82 -6.21
CA VAL A 16 -24.76 29.49 -6.32
C VAL A 16 -23.62 28.48 -6.43
N VAL A 17 -23.63 27.45 -5.58
CA VAL A 17 -22.64 26.35 -5.65
C VAL A 17 -22.74 25.62 -7.00
N GLY A 18 -23.97 25.35 -7.46
CA GLY A 18 -24.21 24.74 -8.77
C GLY A 18 -23.68 25.61 -9.92
N TYR A 19 -23.92 26.92 -9.88
CA TYR A 19 -23.40 27.87 -10.87
C TYR A 19 -21.87 27.91 -10.89
N ILE A 20 -21.22 28.00 -9.72
CA ILE A 20 -19.76 27.99 -9.60
C ILE A 20 -19.20 26.69 -10.18
N TYR A 21 -19.82 25.55 -9.89
CA TYR A 21 -19.33 24.24 -10.34
C TYR A 21 -19.53 23.98 -11.83
N VAL A 22 -20.68 24.41 -12.38
CA VAL A 22 -21.09 24.10 -13.77
C VAL A 22 -20.65 25.17 -14.77
N VAL A 23 -20.56 26.43 -14.33
CA VAL A 23 -20.30 27.57 -15.25
C VAL A 23 -18.96 28.22 -14.96
N ASP A 24 -18.72 28.65 -13.74
CA ASP A 24 -17.58 29.50 -13.41
C ASP A 24 -16.24 28.71 -13.45
N ARG A 25 -16.18 27.53 -12.84
CA ARG A 25 -14.99 26.66 -12.86
C ARG A 25 -14.56 26.24 -14.27
N PRO A 26 -15.45 25.74 -15.17
CA PRO A 26 -15.07 25.41 -16.53
C PRO A 26 -14.61 26.60 -17.37
N GLN A 27 -15.21 27.79 -17.17
CA GLN A 27 -14.79 29.00 -17.86
C GLN A 27 -13.40 29.48 -17.38
N ALA A 28 -13.15 29.48 -16.06
CA ALA A 28 -11.88 29.80 -15.49
C ALA A 28 -10.78 28.84 -15.97
N GLN A 29 -11.06 27.53 -15.97
CA GLN A 29 -10.13 26.52 -16.47
C GLN A 29 -9.82 26.71 -17.97
N ARG A 30 -10.82 27.02 -18.81
CA ARG A 30 -10.61 27.30 -20.24
C ARG A 30 -9.76 28.55 -20.44
N ALA A 31 -10.01 29.61 -19.66
CA ALA A 31 -9.23 30.84 -19.71
C ALA A 31 -7.76 30.61 -19.27
N GLU A 32 -7.55 29.81 -18.27
CA GLU A 32 -6.21 29.39 -17.81
C GLU A 32 -5.50 28.52 -18.87
N HIS A 33 -6.23 27.54 -19.46
CA HIS A 33 -5.67 26.72 -20.55
C HIS A 33 -5.30 27.57 -21.76
N ALA A 34 -6.09 28.57 -22.14
CA ALA A 34 -5.81 29.46 -23.26
C ALA A 34 -4.53 30.29 -23.11
N LYS A 35 -4.07 30.49 -21.87
CA LYS A 35 -2.82 31.19 -21.55
C LYS A 35 -1.57 30.31 -21.68
N ARG A 36 -1.72 28.99 -21.77
CA ARG A 36 -0.59 28.07 -21.80
C ARG A 36 0.21 28.18 -23.10
N LEU A 37 1.49 27.86 -23.01
CA LEU A 37 2.42 27.89 -24.15
C LEU A 37 1.97 26.95 -25.27
N ILE A 38 1.43 25.77 -24.92
CA ILE A 38 0.89 24.78 -25.84
C ILE A 38 -0.51 24.34 -25.41
N GLN A 39 -1.36 24.04 -26.41
CA GLN A 39 -2.75 23.63 -26.20
C GLN A 39 -2.89 22.09 -26.32
N LEU A 40 -2.06 21.33 -25.60
CA LEU A 40 -2.11 19.87 -25.55
C LEU A 40 -2.48 19.39 -24.15
N SER A 41 -3.31 18.36 -24.08
CA SER A 41 -3.54 17.61 -22.84
C SER A 41 -2.43 16.58 -22.66
N SER A 42 -1.91 16.42 -21.45
CA SER A 42 -0.95 15.35 -21.12
C SER A 42 -1.52 13.96 -21.44
N ALA A 43 -2.84 13.77 -21.38
CA ALA A 43 -3.51 12.51 -21.72
C ALA A 43 -3.44 12.15 -23.22
N ASP A 44 -3.40 13.13 -24.11
CA ASP A 44 -3.35 12.92 -25.57
C ASP A 44 -1.93 12.59 -26.07
N ILE A 45 -0.90 12.87 -25.26
CA ILE A 45 0.49 12.69 -25.62
C ILE A 45 0.87 11.21 -25.52
N THR A 46 1.40 10.66 -26.61
CA THR A 46 1.81 9.25 -26.73
C THR A 46 3.31 9.07 -26.92
N THR A 47 4.01 10.10 -27.40
CA THR A 47 5.48 10.05 -27.58
C THR A 47 6.13 11.34 -27.12
N ILE A 48 7.33 11.21 -26.57
CA ILE A 48 8.17 12.33 -26.13
C ILE A 48 9.58 12.08 -26.66
N ALA A 49 10.18 13.08 -27.27
CA ALA A 49 11.61 13.11 -27.58
C ALA A 49 12.24 14.33 -26.92
N LEU A 50 13.24 14.10 -26.06
CA LEU A 50 14.02 15.11 -25.36
C LEU A 50 15.42 15.15 -25.97
N VAL A 51 15.93 16.33 -26.23
CA VAL A 51 17.33 16.58 -26.61
C VAL A 51 17.86 17.69 -25.71
N SER A 52 18.93 17.39 -24.98
CA SER A 52 19.56 18.38 -24.07
C SER A 52 21.06 18.11 -23.93
N SER A 53 21.75 18.88 -23.10
CA SER A 53 23.14 18.63 -22.73
C SER A 53 23.38 17.29 -22.05
N LYS A 54 22.32 16.64 -21.52
CA LYS A 54 22.34 15.27 -20.90
C LYS A 54 22.12 14.14 -21.91
N GLY A 55 22.00 14.48 -23.20
CA GLY A 55 21.78 13.50 -24.27
C GLY A 55 20.37 13.50 -24.84
N GLU A 56 20.08 12.50 -25.65
CA GLU A 56 18.78 12.28 -26.26
C GLU A 56 18.01 11.19 -25.51
N VAL A 57 16.73 11.45 -25.21
CA VAL A 57 15.83 10.50 -24.57
C VAL A 57 14.54 10.41 -25.37
N GLY A 58 14.17 9.19 -25.77
CA GLY A 58 12.88 8.89 -26.38
C GLY A 58 11.99 8.16 -25.38
N LEU A 59 10.71 8.54 -25.32
CA LEU A 59 9.71 7.84 -24.52
C LEU A 59 8.48 7.54 -25.37
N SER A 60 7.84 6.42 -25.09
CA SER A 60 6.53 6.06 -25.64
C SER A 60 5.57 5.63 -24.54
N ARG A 61 4.32 6.01 -24.68
CA ARG A 61 3.26 5.57 -23.77
C ARG A 61 2.88 4.13 -24.11
N ARG A 62 2.97 3.24 -23.14
CA ARG A 62 2.60 1.82 -23.26
C ARG A 62 1.09 1.64 -23.08
N ASP A 63 0.53 2.27 -22.07
CA ASP A 63 -0.88 2.25 -21.71
C ASP A 63 -1.29 3.56 -21.01
N ALA A 64 -2.47 3.61 -20.40
CA ALA A 64 -2.99 4.83 -19.76
C ALA A 64 -2.07 5.38 -18.66
N THR A 65 -1.31 4.53 -17.98
CA THR A 65 -0.53 4.87 -16.79
C THR A 65 0.98 4.63 -16.95
N HIS A 66 1.40 3.77 -17.88
CA HIS A 66 2.79 3.36 -18.02
C HIS A 66 3.45 3.90 -19.28
N TRP A 67 4.74 4.23 -19.13
CA TRP A 67 5.62 4.70 -20.18
C TRP A 67 6.85 3.81 -20.31
N ASP A 68 7.44 3.77 -21.50
CA ASP A 68 8.74 3.17 -21.76
C ASP A 68 9.73 4.24 -22.23
N VAL A 69 10.96 4.17 -21.74
CA VAL A 69 12.11 4.78 -22.39
C VAL A 69 12.44 3.93 -23.61
N THR A 70 12.45 4.53 -24.79
CA THR A 70 12.72 3.83 -26.07
C THR A 70 14.13 4.13 -26.58
N ARG A 71 14.73 5.23 -26.13
CA ARG A 71 16.11 5.65 -26.46
C ARG A 71 16.75 6.28 -25.23
N PRO A 72 18.06 6.03 -24.97
CA PRO A 72 19.00 5.22 -25.72
C PRO A 72 18.81 3.70 -25.53
N VAL A 73 18.05 3.29 -24.50
CA VAL A 73 17.74 1.88 -24.17
C VAL A 73 16.25 1.67 -24.06
N HIS A 74 15.77 0.44 -24.33
CA HIS A 74 14.36 0.13 -24.19
C HIS A 74 14.09 -0.48 -22.79
N VAL A 75 13.56 0.33 -21.90
CA VAL A 75 13.30 -0.05 -20.49
C VAL A 75 12.04 0.66 -19.97
N PRO A 76 11.38 0.14 -18.93
CA PRO A 76 10.27 0.84 -18.30
C PRO A 76 10.68 2.24 -17.81
N ALA A 77 9.82 3.23 -18.01
CA ALA A 77 10.00 4.57 -17.48
C ALA A 77 9.37 4.71 -16.09
N ALA A 78 9.89 5.62 -15.28
CA ALA A 78 9.27 6.02 -14.02
C ALA A 78 8.03 6.88 -14.34
N SER A 79 6.85 6.30 -14.30
CA SER A 79 5.59 6.95 -14.72
C SER A 79 5.36 8.27 -13.99
N PHE A 80 5.68 8.34 -12.69
CA PHE A 80 5.60 9.59 -11.93
C PHE A 80 6.52 10.68 -12.50
N ALA A 81 7.76 10.35 -12.84
CA ALA A 81 8.72 11.31 -13.38
C ALA A 81 8.30 11.81 -14.78
N VAL A 82 7.75 10.92 -15.62
CA VAL A 82 7.24 11.28 -16.95
C VAL A 82 5.98 12.13 -16.85
N ASN A 83 5.05 11.79 -15.98
CA ASN A 83 3.84 12.59 -15.76
C ASN A 83 4.18 13.98 -15.22
N SER A 84 5.11 14.09 -14.25
CA SER A 84 5.60 15.38 -13.73
C SER A 84 6.25 16.22 -14.83
N LEU A 85 7.02 15.61 -15.73
CA LEU A 85 7.58 16.27 -16.91
C LEU A 85 6.47 16.81 -17.81
N LEU A 86 5.48 15.98 -18.13
CA LEU A 86 4.35 16.37 -18.99
C LEU A 86 3.52 17.48 -18.37
N ASP A 87 3.18 17.37 -17.08
CA ASP A 87 2.39 18.38 -16.38
C ASP A 87 3.13 19.74 -16.36
N THR A 88 4.44 19.70 -16.15
CA THR A 88 5.25 20.92 -16.21
C THR A 88 5.22 21.52 -17.60
N VAL A 89 5.48 20.74 -18.64
CA VAL A 89 5.56 21.22 -20.02
C VAL A 89 4.22 21.73 -20.54
N THR A 90 3.13 20.98 -20.27
CA THR A 90 1.77 21.40 -20.71
C THR A 90 1.21 22.53 -19.84
N GLY A 91 1.76 22.74 -18.64
CA GLY A 91 1.39 23.82 -17.72
C GLY A 91 2.13 25.13 -17.91
N VAL A 92 3.18 25.19 -18.76
CA VAL A 92 3.96 26.41 -18.96
C VAL A 92 3.07 27.55 -19.45
N VAL A 93 3.11 28.66 -18.72
CA VAL A 93 2.47 29.93 -19.11
C VAL A 93 3.56 30.93 -19.48
N PRO A 94 3.61 31.49 -20.70
CA PRO A 94 4.59 32.46 -21.09
C PRO A 94 4.44 33.74 -20.28
N GLN A 95 5.56 34.30 -19.81
CA GLN A 95 5.58 35.59 -19.14
C GLN A 95 5.41 36.74 -20.15
N ARG A 96 5.89 36.54 -21.39
CA ARG A 96 5.79 37.51 -22.48
C ARG A 96 5.85 36.84 -23.84
N THR A 97 5.04 37.31 -24.77
CA THR A 97 5.11 36.95 -26.19
C THR A 97 5.91 38.00 -26.95
N LEU A 98 6.93 37.58 -27.68
CA LEU A 98 7.83 38.48 -28.44
C LEU A 98 7.50 38.52 -29.95
N GLY A 99 6.66 37.60 -30.44
CA GLY A 99 6.33 37.44 -31.85
C GLY A 99 7.37 36.61 -32.60
N SER A 100 7.32 36.67 -33.94
CA SER A 100 8.28 35.98 -34.81
C SER A 100 9.54 36.84 -34.98
N ALA A 101 10.71 36.24 -34.73
CA ALA A 101 11.99 36.96 -34.92
C ALA A 101 12.75 36.40 -36.14
N GLY A 102 13.33 37.29 -36.92
CA GLY A 102 14.20 36.95 -38.06
C GLY A 102 15.54 36.37 -37.66
N ASN A 103 16.08 36.74 -36.48
CA ASN A 103 17.40 36.33 -36.01
C ASN A 103 17.30 35.46 -34.77
N LEU A 104 17.41 34.14 -34.94
CA LEU A 104 17.33 33.15 -33.85
C LEU A 104 18.59 33.15 -32.96
N VAL A 105 19.74 33.59 -33.48
CA VAL A 105 21.02 33.64 -32.74
C VAL A 105 20.93 34.57 -31.54
N GLU A 106 20.18 35.66 -31.67
CA GLU A 106 19.94 36.62 -30.58
C GLU A 106 19.26 36.00 -29.37
N PHE A 107 18.45 34.96 -29.57
CA PHE A 107 17.70 34.23 -28.54
C PHE A 107 18.34 32.89 -28.17
N GLY A 108 19.45 32.50 -28.86
CA GLY A 108 20.07 31.18 -28.69
C GLY A 108 19.20 30.03 -29.15
N LEU A 109 18.32 30.29 -30.13
CA LEU A 109 17.37 29.34 -30.70
C LEU A 109 17.84 28.76 -32.05
N ASP A 110 18.97 29.18 -32.56
CA ASP A 110 19.72 28.54 -33.64
C ASP A 110 20.38 27.22 -33.18
N LYS A 111 20.76 27.17 -31.90
CA LYS A 111 21.28 25.99 -31.20
C LYS A 111 20.60 25.90 -29.80
N PRO A 112 19.39 25.40 -29.72
CA PRO A 112 18.65 25.38 -28.47
C PRO A 112 19.36 24.58 -27.40
N ALA A 113 19.36 25.08 -26.15
CA ALA A 113 19.97 24.42 -25.01
C ALA A 113 19.21 23.15 -24.58
N ALA A 114 17.92 23.10 -24.86
CA ALA A 114 17.07 21.93 -24.69
C ALA A 114 15.91 21.96 -25.70
N GLN A 115 15.44 20.81 -26.10
CA GLN A 115 14.31 20.63 -27.00
C GLN A 115 13.45 19.48 -26.53
N ILE A 116 12.12 19.67 -26.55
CA ILE A 116 11.15 18.60 -26.35
C ILE A 116 10.19 18.55 -27.53
N THR A 117 10.03 17.37 -28.09
CA THR A 117 9.04 17.09 -29.13
C THR A 117 7.98 16.15 -28.58
N LEU A 118 6.72 16.58 -28.62
CA LEU A 118 5.55 15.87 -28.14
C LEU A 118 4.71 15.40 -29.32
N GLY A 119 4.46 14.09 -29.41
CA GLY A 119 3.57 13.50 -30.40
C GLY A 119 2.29 13.00 -29.74
N THR A 120 1.16 13.21 -30.42
CA THR A 120 -0.17 12.77 -29.94
C THR A 120 -0.69 11.58 -30.70
N SER A 121 -1.70 10.90 -30.14
CA SER A 121 -2.42 9.79 -30.78
C SER A 121 -3.11 10.18 -32.12
N ARG A 122 -3.35 11.49 -32.34
CA ARG A 122 -3.94 12.03 -33.57
C ARG A 122 -2.89 12.40 -34.63
N GLY A 123 -1.61 12.08 -34.39
CA GLY A 123 -0.52 12.43 -35.30
C GLY A 123 -0.06 13.89 -35.24
N GLN A 124 -0.57 14.69 -34.31
CA GLN A 124 -0.12 16.06 -34.11
C GLN A 124 1.24 16.03 -33.42
N THR A 125 2.17 16.87 -33.86
CA THR A 125 3.48 17.03 -33.26
C THR A 125 3.72 18.49 -32.89
N VAL A 126 4.19 18.72 -31.65
CA VAL A 126 4.58 20.05 -31.16
C VAL A 126 5.99 19.97 -30.59
N THR A 127 6.83 20.91 -31.00
CA THR A 127 8.21 21.02 -30.50
C THR A 127 8.38 22.34 -29.77
N ILE A 128 8.93 22.26 -28.55
CA ILE A 128 9.33 23.42 -27.75
C ILE A 128 10.87 23.43 -27.69
N GLU A 129 11.46 24.50 -28.13
CA GLU A 129 12.90 24.74 -28.11
C GLU A 129 13.21 25.79 -27.05
N ILE A 130 14.20 25.56 -26.20
CA ILE A 130 14.63 26.47 -25.14
C ILE A 130 16.01 27.05 -25.54
N GLY A 131 16.05 28.35 -25.68
CA GLY A 131 17.28 29.09 -25.98
C GLY A 131 18.05 29.55 -24.73
N LYS A 132 18.76 30.67 -24.85
CA LYS A 132 19.55 31.22 -23.74
C LYS A 132 18.66 31.92 -22.69
N PRO A 133 19.17 32.12 -21.47
CA PRO A 133 18.52 32.95 -20.46
C PRO A 133 18.42 34.43 -20.95
N SER A 134 17.38 35.11 -20.46
CA SER A 134 17.25 36.58 -20.63
C SER A 134 18.38 37.30 -19.89
N ALA A 135 18.59 38.60 -20.21
CA ALA A 135 19.64 39.41 -19.60
C ALA A 135 19.53 39.48 -18.05
N LEU A 136 18.33 39.35 -17.49
CA LEU A 136 18.09 39.35 -16.04
C LEU A 136 18.24 37.96 -15.42
N GLY A 137 18.36 36.89 -16.21
CA GLY A 137 18.53 35.51 -15.73
C GLY A 137 17.27 34.84 -15.14
N THR A 138 16.15 35.55 -14.99
CA THR A 138 14.90 35.04 -14.41
C THR A 138 14.00 34.33 -15.40
N SER A 139 14.22 34.50 -16.69
CA SER A 139 13.47 33.86 -17.78
C SER A 139 14.42 33.32 -18.85
N SER A 140 13.94 32.43 -19.68
CA SER A 140 14.60 31.89 -20.86
C SER A 140 13.73 32.11 -22.08
N TYR A 141 14.39 32.23 -23.24
CA TYR A 141 13.68 32.31 -24.51
C TYR A 141 13.22 30.92 -24.94
N ALA A 142 12.01 30.84 -25.46
CA ALA A 142 11.45 29.59 -25.97
C ALA A 142 10.76 29.83 -27.32
N ARG A 143 10.78 28.83 -28.20
CA ARG A 143 10.08 28.82 -29.47
C ARG A 143 9.21 27.58 -29.58
N VAL A 144 7.98 27.73 -30.07
CA VAL A 144 7.05 26.64 -30.33
C VAL A 144 6.93 26.38 -31.82
N GLN A 145 7.09 25.15 -32.23
CA GLN A 145 6.90 24.68 -33.60
C GLN A 145 5.70 23.74 -33.71
N PRO A 146 4.88 23.78 -34.78
CA PRO A 146 4.92 24.77 -35.86
C PRO A 146 4.45 26.15 -35.39
N GLY A 147 4.87 27.21 -36.10
CA GLY A 147 4.44 28.61 -35.83
C GLY A 147 5.59 29.59 -35.64
N GLY A 148 6.68 29.19 -34.99
CA GLY A 148 7.89 29.98 -34.88
C GLY A 148 7.83 31.20 -33.95
N THR A 149 6.77 31.37 -33.17
CA THR A 149 6.63 32.46 -32.19
C THR A 149 7.59 32.25 -31.04
N ILE A 150 8.28 33.35 -30.66
CA ILE A 150 9.20 33.38 -29.53
C ILE A 150 8.51 33.92 -28.28
N TYR A 151 8.77 33.25 -27.17
CA TYR A 151 8.23 33.57 -25.86
C TYR A 151 9.34 33.74 -24.83
N GLN A 152 9.04 34.45 -23.75
CA GLN A 152 9.81 34.39 -22.51
C GLN A 152 9.06 33.48 -21.54
N ILE A 153 9.74 32.47 -21.02
CA ILE A 153 9.19 31.50 -20.04
C ILE A 153 10.12 31.48 -18.82
N ASP A 154 9.64 30.89 -17.73
CA ASP A 154 10.44 30.71 -16.52
C ASP A 154 11.68 29.85 -16.78
N THR A 155 12.84 30.29 -16.24
CA THR A 155 14.12 29.59 -16.43
C THR A 155 14.09 28.15 -15.88
N SER A 156 13.30 27.88 -14.85
CA SER A 156 13.15 26.51 -14.26
C SER A 156 12.64 25.49 -15.26
N THR A 157 11.89 25.90 -16.29
CA THR A 157 11.42 25.00 -17.36
C THR A 157 12.57 24.29 -18.06
N LYS A 158 13.72 24.98 -18.25
CA LYS A 158 14.91 24.38 -18.86
C LYS A 158 15.45 23.19 -18.05
N ASP A 159 15.47 23.32 -16.71
CA ASP A 159 15.99 22.28 -15.82
C ASP A 159 15.09 21.04 -15.84
N VAL A 160 13.78 21.24 -15.97
CA VAL A 160 12.81 20.15 -16.13
C VAL A 160 13.01 19.42 -17.46
N LEU A 161 13.36 20.11 -18.55
CA LEU A 161 13.66 19.50 -19.84
C LEU A 161 15.06 18.87 -19.91
N ALA A 162 15.98 19.25 -19.02
CA ALA A 162 17.32 18.67 -18.96
C ALA A 162 17.34 17.36 -18.18
N LYS A 163 16.45 16.42 -18.48
CA LYS A 163 16.41 15.07 -17.91
C LYS A 163 17.22 14.09 -18.76
N SER A 164 17.97 13.21 -18.09
CA SER A 164 18.64 12.08 -18.72
C SER A 164 17.72 10.85 -18.77
N ALA A 165 18.10 9.84 -19.54
CA ALA A 165 17.41 8.56 -19.53
C ALA A 165 17.38 7.93 -18.12
N THR A 166 18.45 8.08 -17.33
CA THR A 166 18.52 7.61 -15.94
C THR A 166 17.56 8.36 -15.02
N ASP A 167 17.28 9.65 -15.29
CA ASP A 167 16.31 10.42 -14.50
C ASP A 167 14.86 9.97 -14.77
N LEU A 168 14.58 9.45 -15.97
CA LEU A 168 13.22 9.10 -16.43
C LEU A 168 12.94 7.61 -16.45
N ARG A 169 13.95 6.74 -16.34
CA ARG A 169 13.74 5.29 -16.28
C ARG A 169 13.24 4.86 -14.91
N GLN A 170 12.54 3.75 -14.86
CA GLN A 170 12.21 3.10 -13.59
C GLN A 170 13.51 2.68 -12.90
N LYS A 171 13.66 3.08 -11.63
CA LYS A 171 14.84 2.80 -10.82
C LYS A 171 14.61 1.65 -9.84
N THR A 172 13.36 1.33 -9.55
CA THR A 172 12.97 0.25 -8.67
C THR A 172 12.88 -1.07 -9.43
N VAL A 173 12.91 -2.20 -8.71
CA VAL A 173 12.87 -3.54 -9.32
C VAL A 173 11.58 -3.74 -10.11
N ALA A 174 10.47 -3.28 -9.54
CA ALA A 174 9.15 -3.38 -10.15
C ALA A 174 8.28 -2.17 -9.79
N ASP A 175 7.24 -1.94 -10.59
CA ASP A 175 6.22 -0.92 -10.37
C ASP A 175 4.85 -1.61 -10.37
N PHE A 176 4.21 -1.67 -9.21
CA PHE A 176 2.88 -2.22 -9.00
C PHE A 176 2.28 -1.66 -7.72
N ALA A 177 0.95 -1.61 -7.64
CA ALA A 177 0.27 -1.25 -6.41
C ALA A 177 0.10 -2.47 -5.51
N ASN A 178 0.36 -2.32 -4.22
CA ASN A 178 0.19 -3.42 -3.24
C ASN A 178 -1.23 -4.00 -3.24
N ALA A 179 -2.24 -3.16 -3.54
CA ALA A 179 -3.65 -3.60 -3.64
C ALA A 179 -3.91 -4.59 -4.78
N ASP A 180 -3.05 -4.60 -5.80
CA ASP A 180 -3.21 -5.49 -6.96
C ASP A 180 -2.57 -6.85 -6.76
N VAL A 181 -1.72 -7.00 -5.75
CA VAL A 181 -1.10 -8.30 -5.43
C VAL A 181 -2.15 -9.23 -4.87
N GLN A 182 -2.38 -10.37 -5.54
CA GLN A 182 -3.33 -11.41 -5.15
C GLN A 182 -2.64 -12.62 -4.53
N LYS A 183 -1.44 -12.95 -5.03
CA LYS A 183 -0.66 -14.09 -4.56
C LYS A 183 0.82 -13.77 -4.60
N VAL A 184 1.55 -14.25 -3.62
CA VAL A 184 3.00 -14.15 -3.51
C VAL A 184 3.58 -15.53 -3.35
N ARG A 185 4.60 -15.84 -4.14
CA ARG A 185 5.43 -17.02 -3.95
C ARG A 185 6.89 -16.59 -3.90
N ILE A 186 7.57 -16.94 -2.83
CA ILE A 186 9.01 -16.68 -2.66
C ILE A 186 9.73 -18.00 -2.47
N VAL A 187 10.70 -18.27 -3.32
CA VAL A 187 11.64 -19.38 -3.15
C VAL A 187 12.96 -18.77 -2.69
N SER A 188 13.47 -19.20 -1.55
CA SER A 188 14.67 -18.67 -0.92
C SER A 188 15.43 -19.78 -0.19
N PRO A 189 16.64 -19.54 0.33
CA PRO A 189 17.34 -20.49 1.20
C PRO A 189 16.58 -20.86 2.48
N ALA A 190 15.66 -20.00 2.95
CA ALA A 190 14.78 -20.29 4.09
C ALA A 190 13.63 -21.25 3.75
N GLY A 191 13.45 -21.58 2.47
CA GLY A 191 12.39 -22.43 1.97
C GLY A 191 11.48 -21.75 0.97
N THR A 192 10.31 -22.35 0.73
CA THR A 192 9.27 -21.77 -0.12
C THR A 192 8.16 -21.20 0.75
N LEU A 193 7.92 -19.91 0.59
CA LEU A 193 6.77 -19.20 1.12
C LEU A 193 5.74 -19.02 -0.01
N ALA A 194 4.50 -19.35 0.24
CA ALA A 194 3.37 -19.02 -0.63
C ALA A 194 2.25 -18.40 0.21
N VAL A 195 1.69 -17.28 -0.26
CA VAL A 195 0.70 -16.51 0.49
C VAL A 195 -0.39 -16.05 -0.48
N ASP A 196 -1.64 -16.29 -0.11
CA ASP A 196 -2.83 -15.87 -0.87
C ASP A 196 -3.56 -14.73 -0.16
N ARG A 197 -4.06 -13.77 -0.94
CA ARG A 197 -4.93 -12.71 -0.46
C ARG A 197 -6.37 -13.22 -0.41
N LEU A 198 -6.97 -13.22 0.77
CA LEU A 198 -8.37 -13.60 0.99
C LEU A 198 -9.33 -12.40 1.03
N GLY A 199 -8.79 -11.18 1.13
CA GLY A 199 -9.56 -9.94 1.21
C GLY A 199 -8.64 -8.72 1.24
N PRO A 200 -9.16 -7.50 1.35
CA PRO A 200 -8.35 -6.28 1.32
C PRO A 200 -7.16 -6.29 2.28
N ASP A 201 -7.42 -6.67 3.53
CA ASP A 201 -6.45 -6.69 4.63
C ASP A 201 -6.37 -8.08 5.27
N ARG A 202 -6.45 -9.14 4.44
CA ARG A 202 -6.42 -10.50 4.95
C ARG A 202 -5.65 -11.43 4.03
N TRP A 203 -4.58 -11.99 4.58
CA TRP A 203 -3.67 -12.90 3.91
C TRP A 203 -3.60 -14.26 4.61
N GLN A 204 -3.32 -15.29 3.84
CA GLN A 204 -3.15 -16.64 4.32
C GLN A 204 -1.89 -17.26 3.76
N ILE A 205 -1.07 -17.86 4.62
CA ILE A 205 0.12 -18.61 4.23
C ILE A 205 -0.33 -19.99 3.80
N GLU A 206 0.02 -20.39 2.57
CA GLU A 206 -0.23 -21.76 2.09
C GLU A 206 0.66 -22.76 2.85
N GLY A 207 0.10 -23.94 3.08
CA GLY A 207 0.81 -25.03 3.75
C GLY A 207 -0.12 -26.18 4.09
N PRO A 208 0.34 -27.21 4.80
CA PRO A 208 -0.50 -28.30 5.25
C PRO A 208 -1.68 -27.83 6.12
N ARG A 209 -1.52 -26.67 6.74
CA ARG A 209 -2.51 -25.96 7.54
C ARG A 209 -2.41 -24.49 7.19
N ALA A 210 -3.41 -23.97 6.52
CA ALA A 210 -3.47 -22.61 6.03
C ALA A 210 -3.40 -21.58 7.17
N TRP A 211 -2.20 -21.10 7.49
CA TRP A 211 -1.97 -20.19 8.62
C TRP A 211 -2.41 -18.76 8.30
N PRO A 212 -3.10 -18.08 9.23
CA PRO A 212 -3.36 -16.65 9.08
C PRO A 212 -2.05 -15.87 9.08
N ALA A 213 -1.87 -15.00 8.10
CA ALA A 213 -0.70 -14.15 7.99
C ALA A 213 -0.88 -12.82 8.73
N ASP A 214 0.23 -12.19 9.07
CA ASP A 214 0.27 -10.79 9.53
C ASP A 214 0.25 -9.89 8.30
N ASP A 215 -0.85 -9.19 8.09
CA ASP A 215 -1.12 -8.41 6.88
C ASP A 215 -0.07 -7.31 6.65
N PHE A 216 0.39 -6.66 7.73
CA PHE A 216 1.45 -5.64 7.64
C PHE A 216 2.77 -6.24 7.19
N LYS A 217 3.17 -7.38 7.76
CA LYS A 217 4.41 -8.04 7.38
C LYS A 217 4.40 -8.58 5.97
N ILE A 218 3.24 -9.09 5.49
CA ILE A 218 3.11 -9.50 4.10
C ILE A 218 3.22 -8.29 3.16
N THR A 219 2.58 -7.19 3.50
CA THR A 219 2.69 -5.94 2.73
C THR A 219 4.12 -5.41 2.73
N ASP A 220 4.83 -5.50 3.85
CA ASP A 220 6.24 -5.10 3.97
C ASP A 220 7.19 -5.93 3.08
N LEU A 221 6.82 -7.16 2.70
CA LEU A 221 7.61 -7.95 1.74
C LEU A 221 7.70 -7.30 0.36
N PHE A 222 6.68 -6.52 -0.05
CA PHE A 222 6.68 -5.87 -1.36
C PHE A 222 7.44 -4.55 -1.37
N PHE A 223 7.57 -3.94 -0.21
CA PHE A 223 8.19 -2.63 -0.06
C PHE A 223 9.60 -2.55 -0.67
N PRO A 224 10.51 -3.52 -0.46
CA PRO A 224 11.83 -3.48 -1.10
C PRO A 224 11.78 -3.52 -2.62
N LEU A 225 10.76 -4.16 -3.22
CA LEU A 225 10.64 -4.28 -4.67
C LEU A 225 10.21 -2.98 -5.35
N THR A 226 9.40 -2.18 -4.66
CA THR A 226 8.82 -0.94 -5.20
C THR A 226 9.54 0.32 -4.75
N THR A 227 10.43 0.24 -3.74
CA THR A 227 11.08 1.43 -3.16
C THR A 227 12.60 1.41 -3.20
N SER A 228 13.23 0.22 -3.31
CA SER A 228 14.69 0.15 -3.39
C SER A 228 15.16 0.61 -4.77
N GLU A 229 15.80 1.77 -4.83
CA GLU A 229 16.36 2.28 -6.09
C GLU A 229 17.70 1.62 -6.42
N ALA A 230 17.86 1.28 -7.69
CA ALA A 230 19.10 0.79 -8.24
C ALA A 230 20.17 1.88 -8.25
N LYS A 231 21.38 1.52 -7.85
CA LYS A 231 22.56 2.39 -7.90
C LYS A 231 23.25 2.32 -9.26
N VAL A 232 23.21 1.13 -9.88
CA VAL A 232 23.81 0.87 -11.20
C VAL A 232 22.83 0.06 -12.04
N PHE A 233 22.85 0.29 -13.33
CA PHE A 233 22.06 -0.41 -14.34
C PHE A 233 22.99 -1.07 -15.35
N HIS A 234 22.92 -2.38 -15.48
CA HIS A 234 23.63 -3.14 -16.49
C HIS A 234 22.68 -3.40 -17.66
N ASP A 235 22.62 -2.45 -18.58
CA ASP A 235 21.76 -2.52 -19.76
C ASP A 235 22.36 -3.45 -20.81
N GLY A 236 21.51 -4.17 -21.56
CA GLY A 236 21.95 -5.12 -22.58
C GLY A 236 22.53 -6.40 -22.00
N ALA A 237 22.28 -6.71 -20.72
CA ALA A 237 22.74 -7.95 -20.10
C ALA A 237 22.05 -9.16 -20.75
N THR A 238 22.77 -9.87 -21.62
CA THR A 238 22.28 -11.10 -22.29
C THR A 238 22.58 -12.37 -21.48
N ALA A 239 23.62 -12.33 -20.63
CA ALA A 239 24.02 -13.43 -19.76
C ALA A 239 23.74 -13.05 -18.29
N LEU A 240 23.06 -13.93 -17.57
CA LEU A 240 22.72 -13.74 -16.16
C LEU A 240 23.77 -14.34 -15.21
N ALA A 241 24.62 -15.28 -15.69
CA ALA A 241 25.64 -15.97 -14.89
C ALA A 241 26.67 -15.03 -14.21
N PRO A 242 27.14 -13.91 -14.82
CA PRO A 242 28.04 -12.98 -14.13
C PRO A 242 27.45 -12.39 -12.85
N TYR A 243 26.14 -12.28 -12.78
CA TYR A 243 25.38 -11.75 -11.66
C TYR A 243 24.85 -12.85 -10.71
N GLY A 244 25.02 -14.15 -11.09
CA GLY A 244 24.47 -15.31 -10.38
C GLY A 244 22.95 -15.41 -10.46
N LEU A 245 22.33 -14.79 -11.46
CA LEU A 245 20.88 -14.78 -11.69
C LEU A 245 20.40 -15.91 -12.60
N ASP A 246 21.30 -16.73 -13.14
CA ASP A 246 21.04 -18.02 -13.76
C ASP A 246 20.64 -19.09 -12.72
N HIS A 247 21.18 -18.95 -11.49
CA HIS A 247 20.81 -19.72 -10.31
C HIS A 247 20.50 -18.76 -9.14
N PRO A 248 19.36 -18.05 -9.19
CA PRO A 248 19.05 -17.00 -8.21
C PRO A 248 18.88 -17.57 -6.80
N ALA A 249 19.44 -16.90 -5.80
CA ALA A 249 19.26 -17.28 -4.41
C ALA A 249 17.83 -17.00 -3.93
N VAL A 250 17.16 -15.99 -4.49
CA VAL A 250 15.76 -15.66 -4.20
C VAL A 250 15.00 -15.47 -5.52
N THR A 251 13.85 -16.13 -5.64
CA THR A 251 12.88 -15.91 -6.70
C THR A 251 11.58 -15.46 -6.09
N VAL A 252 11.04 -14.34 -6.57
CA VAL A 252 9.73 -13.82 -6.15
C VAL A 252 8.79 -13.87 -7.35
N ASP A 253 7.67 -14.58 -7.22
CA ASP A 253 6.57 -14.60 -8.18
C ASP A 253 5.37 -13.88 -7.56
N LEU A 254 4.89 -12.82 -8.22
CA LEU A 254 3.72 -12.04 -7.79
C LEU A 254 2.60 -12.20 -8.81
N THR A 255 1.45 -12.72 -8.37
CA THR A 255 0.23 -12.68 -9.19
C THR A 255 -0.47 -11.36 -8.94
N LEU A 256 -0.61 -10.55 -9.98
CA LEU A 256 -1.27 -9.24 -9.94
C LEU A 256 -2.67 -9.35 -10.56
N ARG A 257 -3.63 -8.52 -10.07
CA ARG A 257 -5.04 -8.56 -10.49
C ARG A 257 -5.24 -8.45 -12.00
N ASP A 258 -4.56 -7.50 -12.62
CA ASP A 258 -4.77 -7.13 -14.03
C ASP A 258 -3.67 -7.67 -14.95
N ARG A 259 -2.91 -8.68 -14.46
CA ARG A 259 -1.83 -9.28 -15.22
C ARG A 259 -2.01 -10.81 -15.29
N PRO A 260 -2.16 -11.40 -16.51
CA PRO A 260 -2.39 -12.83 -16.66
C PRO A 260 -1.19 -13.68 -16.22
N GLU A 261 0.03 -13.18 -16.48
CA GLU A 261 1.27 -13.88 -16.12
C GLU A 261 1.84 -13.32 -14.81
N PRO A 262 2.32 -14.17 -13.91
CA PRO A 262 3.00 -13.72 -12.70
C PRO A 262 4.22 -12.85 -13.01
N LEU A 263 4.38 -11.77 -12.26
CA LEU A 263 5.59 -10.98 -12.29
C LEU A 263 6.69 -11.74 -11.55
N ARG A 264 7.66 -12.27 -12.31
CA ARG A 264 8.81 -12.98 -11.75
C ARG A 264 9.97 -12.02 -11.55
N ILE A 265 10.60 -12.09 -10.39
CA ILE A 265 11.79 -11.30 -10.03
C ILE A 265 12.85 -12.26 -9.52
N LEU A 266 14.04 -12.16 -10.07
CA LEU A 266 15.21 -12.95 -9.69
C LEU A 266 16.17 -12.07 -8.92
N LEU A 267 16.68 -12.56 -7.77
CA LEU A 267 17.64 -11.84 -6.96
C LEU A 267 18.79 -12.77 -6.55
N ASN A 268 19.99 -12.21 -6.57
CA ASN A 268 21.17 -12.88 -6.03
C ASN A 268 22.11 -11.86 -5.40
N ARG A 269 22.57 -12.15 -4.19
CA ARG A 269 23.53 -11.31 -3.49
C ARG A 269 24.94 -11.84 -3.67
N ARG A 270 25.84 -10.94 -4.10
CA ARG A 270 27.29 -11.16 -4.09
C ARG A 270 27.93 -10.06 -3.26
N GLU A 271 28.64 -10.45 -2.21
CA GLU A 271 29.30 -9.52 -1.29
C GLU A 271 28.33 -8.46 -0.70
N LYS A 272 28.48 -7.21 -1.13
CA LYS A 272 27.72 -6.03 -0.66
C LYS A 272 26.68 -5.53 -1.67
N ILE A 273 26.41 -6.30 -2.72
CA ILE A 273 25.49 -5.91 -3.79
C ILE A 273 24.43 -7.01 -3.95
N THR A 274 23.18 -6.61 -4.03
CA THR A 274 22.09 -7.47 -4.50
C THR A 274 21.83 -7.16 -5.96
N TYR A 275 22.06 -8.13 -6.84
CA TYR A 275 21.65 -8.09 -8.24
C TYR A 275 20.21 -8.51 -8.35
N ALA A 276 19.43 -7.79 -9.16
CA ALA A 276 18.03 -8.12 -9.42
C ALA A 276 17.68 -7.94 -10.90
N THR A 277 16.79 -8.78 -11.42
CA THR A 277 16.23 -8.63 -12.77
C THR A 277 14.80 -9.18 -12.83
N VAL A 278 14.03 -8.66 -13.78
CA VAL A 278 12.76 -9.23 -14.22
C VAL A 278 13.05 -9.96 -15.54
N PRO A 279 12.83 -11.28 -15.65
CA PRO A 279 13.05 -12.03 -16.89
C PRO A 279 12.35 -11.39 -18.09
N GLY A 280 13.05 -11.30 -19.21
CA GLY A 280 12.55 -10.61 -20.41
C GLY A 280 12.90 -9.13 -20.48
N THR A 281 13.43 -8.53 -19.41
CA THR A 281 14.01 -7.19 -19.46
C THR A 281 15.52 -7.27 -19.73
N PRO A 282 16.10 -6.38 -20.57
CA PRO A 282 17.52 -6.42 -20.89
C PRO A 282 18.41 -5.76 -19.84
N THR A 283 17.94 -5.62 -18.61
CA THR A 283 18.63 -4.87 -17.54
C THR A 283 18.78 -5.71 -16.28
N VAL A 284 19.98 -5.71 -15.71
CA VAL A 284 20.27 -6.14 -14.35
C VAL A 284 20.50 -4.92 -13.47
N LEU A 285 19.89 -4.90 -12.31
CA LEU A 285 19.94 -3.81 -11.34
C LEU A 285 20.91 -4.15 -10.20
N GLU A 286 21.72 -3.16 -9.77
CA GLU A 286 22.47 -3.24 -8.51
C GLU A 286 21.72 -2.51 -7.40
N LEU A 287 21.34 -3.25 -6.38
CA LEU A 287 20.62 -2.79 -5.21
C LEU A 287 21.50 -2.91 -3.94
N ASP A 288 21.01 -2.33 -2.85
CA ASP A 288 21.63 -2.52 -1.55
C ASP A 288 21.62 -4.00 -1.13
N ALA A 289 22.68 -4.43 -0.43
CA ALA A 289 22.84 -5.81 0.01
C ALA A 289 21.70 -6.33 0.92
N SER A 290 21.03 -5.42 1.63
CA SER A 290 19.94 -5.77 2.57
C SER A 290 18.66 -6.20 1.85
N VAL A 291 18.47 -5.85 0.57
CA VAL A 291 17.22 -6.09 -0.16
C VAL A 291 16.88 -7.58 -0.22
N GLN A 292 17.85 -8.42 -0.56
CA GLN A 292 17.62 -9.87 -0.64
C GLN A 292 17.18 -10.47 0.71
N GLY A 293 17.81 -10.05 1.82
CA GLY A 293 17.47 -10.56 3.15
C GLY A 293 16.03 -10.24 3.56
N LYS A 294 15.53 -9.08 3.17
CA LYS A 294 14.13 -8.69 3.44
C LYS A 294 13.12 -9.55 2.67
N LEU A 295 13.52 -10.11 1.52
CA LEU A 295 12.69 -10.96 0.67
C LEU A 295 12.88 -12.47 0.97
N ALA A 296 13.57 -12.83 2.03
CA ALA A 296 13.77 -14.22 2.45
C ALA A 296 13.41 -14.42 3.93
N PRO A 297 12.20 -14.05 4.36
CA PRO A 297 11.78 -14.19 5.76
C PRO A 297 11.54 -15.66 6.10
N GLU A 298 11.69 -16.00 7.38
CA GLU A 298 11.20 -17.27 7.91
C GLU A 298 9.66 -17.25 7.91
N THR A 299 9.02 -18.31 7.41
CA THR A 299 7.56 -18.40 7.28
C THR A 299 6.83 -18.12 8.60
N LEU A 300 7.34 -18.69 9.70
CA LEU A 300 6.73 -18.53 11.01
C LEU A 300 6.74 -17.07 11.51
N SER A 301 7.72 -16.28 11.08
CA SER A 301 7.80 -14.85 11.43
C SER A 301 6.66 -14.01 10.84
N LEU A 302 6.02 -14.53 9.79
CA LEU A 302 4.90 -13.89 9.06
C LEU A 302 3.53 -14.34 9.56
N VAL A 303 3.46 -15.34 10.42
CA VAL A 303 2.19 -15.77 11.02
C VAL A 303 1.62 -14.64 11.88
N SER A 304 0.31 -14.45 11.80
CA SER A 304 -0.40 -13.49 12.61
C SER A 304 -0.20 -13.80 14.10
N ARG A 305 0.14 -12.79 14.89
CA ARG A 305 0.19 -12.89 16.35
C ARG A 305 -1.19 -12.81 16.99
N ARG A 306 -2.20 -12.41 16.23
CA ARG A 306 -3.57 -12.35 16.71
C ARG A 306 -4.10 -13.78 16.90
N VAL A 307 -4.46 -14.12 18.15
CA VAL A 307 -4.95 -15.46 18.51
C VAL A 307 -6.26 -15.77 17.79
N LEU A 308 -7.10 -14.76 17.63
CA LEU A 308 -8.37 -14.85 16.90
C LEU A 308 -8.32 -13.89 15.70
N PRO A 309 -8.04 -14.38 14.48
CA PRO A 309 -7.73 -13.57 13.31
C PRO A 309 -8.98 -12.96 12.64
N TYR A 310 -9.97 -12.53 13.44
CA TYR A 310 -11.19 -11.89 12.97
C TYR A 310 -11.45 -10.58 13.67
N ASN A 311 -12.15 -9.68 12.97
CA ASN A 311 -12.76 -8.53 13.60
C ASN A 311 -14.08 -8.93 14.24
N ALA A 312 -14.44 -8.31 15.35
CA ALA A 312 -15.72 -8.58 16.03
C ALA A 312 -16.93 -8.43 15.10
N GLN A 313 -16.82 -7.59 14.07
CA GLN A 313 -17.87 -7.37 13.06
C GLN A 313 -18.15 -8.61 12.20
N ASP A 314 -17.17 -9.50 12.03
CA ASP A 314 -17.27 -10.69 11.18
C ASP A 314 -17.78 -11.90 11.96
N LEU A 315 -17.89 -11.81 13.29
CA LEU A 315 -18.31 -12.90 14.16
C LEU A 315 -19.83 -13.01 14.21
N THR A 316 -20.31 -14.25 14.23
CA THR A 316 -21.73 -14.60 14.45
C THR A 316 -21.97 -15.09 15.88
N SER A 317 -20.95 -15.72 16.50
CA SER A 317 -21.01 -16.10 17.91
C SER A 317 -19.62 -16.16 18.56
N VAL A 318 -19.61 -16.00 19.87
CA VAL A 318 -18.46 -16.26 20.75
C VAL A 318 -18.91 -17.15 21.90
N VAL A 319 -18.24 -18.27 22.07
CA VAL A 319 -18.55 -19.26 23.10
C VAL A 319 -17.33 -19.47 23.98
N TRP A 320 -17.49 -19.23 25.28
CA TRP A 320 -16.49 -19.52 26.30
C TRP A 320 -16.86 -20.80 27.02
N ARG A 321 -15.94 -21.73 27.17
CA ARG A 321 -16.17 -22.97 27.92
C ARG A 321 -15.18 -23.12 29.05
N ARG A 322 -15.69 -23.47 30.24
CA ARG A 322 -14.87 -23.81 31.39
C ARG A 322 -15.41 -25.10 32.03
N GLY A 323 -14.75 -26.20 31.76
CA GLY A 323 -15.31 -27.53 32.08
C GLY A 323 -16.67 -27.76 31.43
N ARG A 324 -17.71 -28.02 32.23
CA ARG A 324 -19.08 -28.19 31.72
C ARG A 324 -19.89 -26.90 31.59
N ARG A 325 -19.36 -25.79 32.04
CA ARG A 325 -20.03 -24.46 31.97
C ARG A 325 -19.80 -23.82 30.63
N VAL A 326 -20.85 -23.20 30.07
CA VAL A 326 -20.80 -22.48 28.79
C VAL A 326 -21.37 -21.08 29.00
N LEU A 327 -20.69 -20.09 28.43
CA LEU A 327 -21.16 -18.72 28.26
C LEU A 327 -21.14 -18.44 26.78
N GLU A 328 -22.27 -18.15 26.20
CA GLU A 328 -22.42 -17.92 24.78
C GLU A 328 -23.03 -16.56 24.51
N VAL A 329 -22.44 -15.83 23.55
CA VAL A 329 -22.93 -14.56 23.03
C VAL A 329 -23.10 -14.73 21.53
N ARG A 330 -24.30 -14.42 21.01
CA ARG A 330 -24.64 -14.54 19.59
C ARG A 330 -25.04 -13.21 19.00
N ARG A 331 -24.79 -13.06 17.70
CA ARG A 331 -25.25 -11.90 16.94
C ARG A 331 -26.77 -11.92 16.83
N GLN A 332 -27.39 -10.78 17.14
CA GLN A 332 -28.81 -10.54 16.96
C GLN A 332 -29.02 -9.17 16.30
N GLY A 333 -29.36 -9.18 15.02
CA GLY A 333 -29.42 -7.96 14.23
C GLY A 333 -28.04 -7.24 14.14
N PRO A 334 -27.97 -5.94 14.40
CA PRO A 334 -26.71 -5.20 14.36
C PRO A 334 -25.83 -5.42 15.61
N GLY A 335 -26.35 -6.01 16.68
CA GLY A 335 -25.68 -6.21 17.96
C GLY A 335 -25.45 -7.66 18.32
N PHE A 336 -25.09 -7.89 19.58
CA PHE A 336 -24.89 -9.21 20.16
C PHE A 336 -25.69 -9.33 21.47
N THR A 337 -26.17 -10.54 21.78
CA THR A 337 -26.88 -10.83 23.04
C THR A 337 -26.48 -12.20 23.58
N GLY A 338 -26.65 -12.42 24.87
CA GLY A 338 -26.42 -13.73 25.47
C GLY A 338 -25.55 -13.68 26.74
N GLY A 339 -25.40 -14.86 27.35
CA GLY A 339 -24.56 -15.04 28.53
C GLY A 339 -25.02 -14.30 29.79
N GLY A 340 -26.18 -13.65 29.77
CA GLY A 340 -26.64 -12.77 30.86
C GLY A 340 -25.82 -11.51 31.02
N LEU A 341 -25.13 -11.10 29.96
CA LEU A 341 -24.26 -9.92 29.90
C LEU A 341 -25.05 -8.69 29.46
N SER A 342 -24.65 -7.51 29.98
CA SER A 342 -25.12 -6.22 29.46
C SER A 342 -24.45 -5.88 28.12
N ASP A 343 -25.02 -4.94 27.35
CA ASP A 343 -24.42 -4.47 26.10
C ASP A 343 -23.01 -3.88 26.32
N GLY A 344 -22.78 -3.21 27.47
CA GLY A 344 -21.48 -2.70 27.86
C GLY A 344 -20.46 -3.81 28.15
N ASP A 345 -20.90 -4.91 28.82
CA ASP A 345 -20.05 -6.07 29.04
C ASP A 345 -19.69 -6.77 27.73
N ILE A 346 -20.66 -6.92 26.84
CA ILE A 346 -20.45 -7.53 25.51
C ILE A 346 -19.45 -6.70 24.69
N SER A 347 -19.61 -5.37 24.66
CA SER A 347 -18.68 -4.48 23.97
C SER A 347 -17.26 -4.58 24.54
N SER A 348 -17.12 -4.59 25.87
CA SER A 348 -15.83 -4.74 26.54
C SER A 348 -15.20 -6.11 26.27
N MET A 349 -15.99 -7.18 26.25
CA MET A 349 -15.56 -8.51 25.91
C MET A 349 -15.00 -8.59 24.48
N PHE A 350 -15.70 -8.02 23.49
CA PHE A 350 -15.21 -7.99 22.11
C PHE A 350 -13.95 -7.14 21.97
N SER A 351 -13.85 -6.03 22.68
CA SER A 351 -12.63 -5.21 22.69
C SER A 351 -11.44 -6.01 23.22
N ALA A 352 -11.63 -6.75 24.32
CA ALA A 352 -10.59 -7.59 24.89
C ALA A 352 -10.21 -8.75 23.96
N ILE A 353 -11.16 -9.38 23.27
CA ILE A 353 -10.90 -10.45 22.28
C ILE A 353 -10.09 -9.93 21.10
N ASN A 354 -10.39 -8.73 20.59
CA ASN A 354 -9.65 -8.12 19.50
C ASN A 354 -8.20 -7.76 19.86
N LEU A 355 -7.89 -7.67 21.15
CA LEU A 355 -6.56 -7.37 21.68
C LEU A 355 -5.81 -8.63 22.15
N LEU A 356 -6.30 -9.85 21.82
CA LEU A 356 -5.58 -11.09 22.09
C LEU A 356 -4.40 -11.27 21.13
N ASP A 357 -3.37 -10.45 21.34
CA ASP A 357 -2.13 -10.52 20.58
C ASP A 357 -1.05 -11.26 21.38
N ALA A 358 -0.38 -12.21 20.73
CA ALA A 358 0.69 -12.99 21.32
C ALA A 358 2.05 -12.26 21.25
N ASP A 359 2.86 -12.43 22.28
CA ASP A 359 4.25 -12.02 22.25
C ASP A 359 5.06 -12.89 21.27
N ARG A 360 4.70 -14.18 21.20
CA ARG A 360 5.38 -15.19 20.39
C ARG A 360 4.41 -16.24 19.88
N VAL A 361 4.60 -16.68 18.63
CA VAL A 361 3.89 -17.78 17.98
C VAL A 361 4.88 -18.88 17.63
N GLU A 362 4.51 -20.12 17.92
CA GLU A 362 5.32 -21.32 17.65
C GLU A 362 4.45 -22.46 17.11
N PRO A 363 5.03 -23.45 16.41
CA PRO A 363 4.32 -24.67 16.10
C PRO A 363 3.91 -25.38 17.38
N LEU A 364 2.66 -25.89 17.42
CA LEU A 364 2.17 -26.68 18.54
C LEU A 364 2.83 -28.08 18.51
N SER A 365 3.77 -28.33 19.40
CA SER A 365 4.48 -29.59 19.48
C SER A 365 3.62 -30.70 20.16
N ALA A 366 2.89 -30.33 21.21
CA ALA A 366 1.94 -31.18 21.92
C ALA A 366 0.93 -30.33 22.69
N VAL A 367 -0.29 -30.80 22.81
CA VAL A 367 -1.28 -30.16 23.68
C VAL A 367 -0.86 -30.35 25.14
N PRO A 368 -0.81 -29.27 25.95
CA PRO A 368 -0.41 -29.40 27.36
C PRO A 368 -1.27 -30.41 28.13
N ALA A 369 -0.63 -31.21 29.00
CA ALA A 369 -1.33 -32.17 29.85
C ALA A 369 -2.25 -31.46 30.87
N GLY A 370 -3.32 -32.13 31.32
CA GLY A 370 -4.23 -31.62 32.36
C GLY A 370 -5.46 -30.88 31.86
N GLY A 371 -5.61 -30.72 30.56
CA GLY A 371 -6.74 -30.02 29.94
C GLY A 371 -6.68 -28.50 30.04
N PRO A 372 -7.45 -27.80 29.22
CA PRO A 372 -7.44 -26.34 29.19
C PRO A 372 -8.12 -25.73 30.42
N THR A 373 -7.62 -24.59 30.87
CA THR A 373 -8.24 -23.77 31.93
C THR A 373 -9.63 -23.31 31.47
N PHE A 374 -9.72 -22.89 30.18
CA PHE A 374 -10.95 -22.61 29.46
C PHE A 374 -10.69 -22.64 27.95
N GLU A 375 -11.75 -22.60 27.16
CA GLU A 375 -11.70 -22.56 25.71
C GLU A 375 -12.48 -21.36 25.19
N ILE A 376 -12.03 -20.81 24.06
CA ILE A 376 -12.72 -19.76 23.31
C ILE A 376 -13.02 -20.34 21.93
N GLN A 377 -14.30 -20.41 21.59
CA GLN A 377 -14.74 -20.75 20.24
C GLN A 377 -15.38 -19.52 19.63
N THR A 378 -15.04 -19.23 18.39
CA THR A 378 -15.68 -18.17 17.60
C THR A 378 -16.21 -18.76 16.31
N ASP A 379 -17.44 -18.37 15.93
CA ASP A 379 -18.00 -18.68 14.62
C ASP A 379 -18.09 -17.39 13.80
N GLY A 380 -17.63 -17.42 12.57
CA GLY A 380 -17.65 -16.30 11.63
C GLY A 380 -18.77 -16.43 10.59
N ALA A 381 -19.07 -15.35 9.86
CA ALA A 381 -20.10 -15.29 8.83
C ALA A 381 -19.87 -16.25 7.64
N SER A 382 -18.64 -16.75 7.45
CA SER A 382 -18.23 -17.67 6.38
C SER A 382 -17.98 -19.10 6.86
N ASP A 383 -18.73 -19.58 7.84
CA ASP A 383 -18.61 -20.92 8.46
C ASP A 383 -17.23 -21.26 9.05
N ALA A 384 -16.35 -20.29 9.13
CA ALA A 384 -15.06 -20.47 9.74
C ALA A 384 -15.19 -20.53 11.27
N LYS A 385 -14.84 -21.68 11.82
CA LYS A 385 -14.86 -21.94 13.27
C LYS A 385 -13.44 -21.96 13.79
N PHE A 386 -13.20 -21.18 14.85
CA PHE A 386 -11.93 -21.22 15.57
C PHE A 386 -12.16 -21.70 16.98
N LEU A 387 -11.32 -22.60 17.40
CA LEU A 387 -11.30 -23.12 18.77
C LEU A 387 -9.89 -22.97 19.32
N VAL A 388 -9.76 -22.15 20.34
CA VAL A 388 -8.49 -21.92 21.03
C VAL A 388 -8.61 -22.42 22.47
N GLN A 389 -7.66 -23.24 22.88
CA GLN A 389 -7.57 -23.82 24.22
C GLN A 389 -6.55 -23.02 25.05
N MET A 390 -7.00 -22.48 26.18
CA MET A 390 -6.21 -21.62 27.03
C MET A 390 -5.65 -22.35 28.24
N TYR A 391 -4.34 -22.28 28.42
CA TYR A 391 -3.58 -22.88 29.52
C TYR A 391 -2.84 -21.83 30.32
N ARG A 392 -2.71 -22.03 31.64
CA ARG A 392 -1.84 -21.22 32.47
C ARG A 392 -0.39 -21.68 32.30
N GLU A 393 0.54 -20.76 32.10
CA GLU A 393 1.94 -21.08 32.08
C GLU A 393 2.55 -21.07 33.51
N PRO A 394 3.51 -21.98 33.80
CA PRO A 394 4.15 -22.05 35.13
C PRO A 394 4.86 -20.78 35.59
N LYS A 395 5.37 -20.01 34.63
CA LYS A 395 6.10 -18.74 34.87
C LYS A 395 5.18 -17.51 34.90
N GLY A 396 3.87 -17.72 34.85
CA GLY A 396 2.88 -16.66 34.63
C GLY A 396 2.65 -16.40 33.15
N GLY A 397 1.48 -15.87 32.81
CA GLY A 397 1.03 -15.72 31.42
C GLY A 397 0.10 -16.84 30.98
N TRP A 398 -0.14 -16.90 29.67
CA TRP A 398 -1.06 -17.83 29.08
C TRP A 398 -0.48 -18.44 27.80
N LEU A 399 -0.77 -19.72 27.60
CA LEU A 399 -0.57 -20.42 26.36
C LEU A 399 -1.95 -20.63 25.71
N ALA A 400 -2.12 -20.09 24.52
CA ALA A 400 -3.27 -20.38 23.69
C ALA A 400 -2.86 -21.41 22.63
N ALA A 401 -3.46 -22.59 22.67
CA ALA A 401 -3.23 -23.64 21.69
C ALA A 401 -4.36 -23.68 20.67
N ASP A 402 -4.02 -23.64 19.40
CA ASP A 402 -4.93 -23.91 18.29
C ASP A 402 -4.55 -25.25 17.64
N PRO A 403 -5.26 -26.34 17.97
CA PRO A 403 -4.96 -27.66 17.42
C PRO A 403 -5.25 -27.77 15.92
N ALA A 404 -6.21 -26.98 15.39
CA ALA A 404 -6.57 -27.00 13.97
C ALA A 404 -5.46 -26.42 13.11
N LEU A 405 -4.87 -25.31 13.55
CA LEU A 405 -3.72 -24.68 12.90
C LEU A 405 -2.38 -25.30 13.31
N ALA A 406 -2.35 -26.13 14.37
CA ALA A 406 -1.16 -26.60 15.08
C ALA A 406 -0.20 -25.45 15.46
N LEU A 407 -0.77 -24.40 15.99
CA LEU A 407 -0.06 -23.24 16.50
C LEU A 407 -0.27 -23.10 18.00
N GLN A 408 0.72 -22.56 18.67
CA GLN A 408 0.64 -22.11 20.05
C GLN A 408 1.09 -20.66 20.15
N TYR A 409 0.37 -19.91 20.98
CA TYR A 409 0.52 -18.47 21.16
C TYR A 409 0.85 -18.22 22.62
N HIS A 410 1.98 -17.53 22.89
CA HIS A 410 2.36 -17.12 24.22
C HIS A 410 1.88 -15.70 24.50
N LEU A 411 1.11 -15.53 25.57
CA LEU A 411 0.42 -14.29 25.91
C LEU A 411 0.84 -13.83 27.31
N THR A 412 0.83 -12.52 27.52
CA THR A 412 1.11 -11.92 28.81
C THR A 412 0.10 -12.35 29.90
N ALA A 413 0.49 -12.21 31.17
CA ALA A 413 -0.39 -12.48 32.31
C ALA A 413 -1.63 -11.57 32.34
N THR A 414 -1.52 -10.37 31.81
CA THR A 414 -2.51 -9.29 31.84
C THR A 414 -3.46 -9.28 30.65
N VAL A 415 -3.29 -10.19 29.67
CA VAL A 415 -4.06 -10.21 28.43
C VAL A 415 -5.58 -10.20 28.64
N PHE A 416 -6.08 -10.75 29.74
CA PHE A 416 -7.51 -10.80 30.09
C PHE A 416 -7.96 -9.68 31.04
N ASP A 417 -7.12 -8.70 31.35
CA ASP A 417 -7.49 -7.62 32.29
C ASP A 417 -8.59 -6.71 31.73
N GLY A 418 -8.72 -6.62 30.42
CA GLY A 418 -9.79 -5.89 29.73
C GLY A 418 -11.15 -6.61 29.70
N LEU A 419 -11.24 -7.89 30.09
CA LEU A 419 -12.51 -8.61 30.13
C LEU A 419 -13.44 -8.03 31.22
N PRO A 420 -14.77 -7.99 30.97
CA PRO A 420 -15.74 -7.54 31.97
C PRO A 420 -15.82 -8.49 33.18
N GLY A 421 -16.17 -7.95 34.34
CA GLY A 421 -16.27 -8.68 35.61
C GLY A 421 -17.05 -10.02 35.56
N PRO A 422 -18.24 -10.06 34.97
CA PRO A 422 -19.01 -11.30 34.82
C PRO A 422 -18.25 -12.40 34.05
N VAL A 423 -17.57 -12.03 32.95
CA VAL A 423 -16.76 -12.97 32.14
C VAL A 423 -15.55 -13.46 32.94
N LYS A 424 -14.82 -12.56 33.59
CA LYS A 424 -13.71 -12.93 34.48
C LYS A 424 -14.13 -13.89 35.59
N THR A 425 -15.28 -13.65 36.22
CA THR A 425 -15.85 -14.54 37.25
C THR A 425 -16.22 -15.90 36.65
N PHE A 426 -16.85 -15.92 35.49
CA PHE A 426 -17.19 -17.18 34.77
C PHE A 426 -15.90 -17.99 34.49
N LEU A 427 -14.85 -17.36 34.03
CA LEU A 427 -13.57 -17.98 33.71
C LEU A 427 -12.71 -18.31 34.95
N GLY A 428 -13.09 -17.82 36.14
CA GLY A 428 -12.33 -17.99 37.38
C GLY A 428 -11.04 -17.20 37.42
N LEU A 429 -11.00 -16.07 36.75
CA LEU A 429 -9.89 -15.13 36.74
C LEU A 429 -9.91 -14.20 37.96
N VAL A 430 -11.04 -14.05 38.61
CA VAL A 430 -11.20 -13.37 39.91
C VAL A 430 -11.84 -14.31 40.92
N PRO A 431 -11.48 -14.23 42.21
CA PRO A 431 -12.17 -15.03 43.22
C PRO A 431 -13.65 -14.63 43.27
N PRO A 432 -14.57 -15.59 43.56
CA PRO A 432 -15.97 -15.26 43.73
C PRO A 432 -16.13 -14.21 44.81
N PRO A 433 -17.07 -13.25 44.66
CA PRO A 433 -17.33 -12.25 45.71
C PRO A 433 -17.63 -12.97 47.02
N ALA A 434 -17.05 -12.47 48.10
CA ALA A 434 -17.30 -13.02 49.43
C ALA A 434 -18.83 -13.07 49.67
N PRO A 435 -19.36 -14.17 50.24
CA PRO A 435 -20.79 -14.24 50.53
C PRO A 435 -21.19 -13.08 51.41
N ALA A 436 -22.28 -12.40 51.01
CA ALA A 436 -22.80 -11.24 51.76
C ALA A 436 -22.93 -11.61 53.22
N PRO A 437 -22.49 -10.76 54.16
CA PRO A 437 -22.61 -11.04 55.59
C PRO A 437 -24.08 -11.36 55.91
N LYS A 438 -24.31 -12.51 56.52
CA LYS A 438 -25.65 -12.89 56.96
C LYS A 438 -26.20 -11.77 57.83
N GLN A 439 -27.33 -11.16 57.43
CA GLN A 439 -28.00 -10.17 58.24
C GLN A 439 -28.24 -10.78 59.62
N PRO A 440 -27.91 -10.09 60.70
CA PRO A 440 -28.23 -10.57 62.04
C PRO A 440 -29.76 -10.79 62.17
N PRO A 441 -30.19 -11.84 62.89
CA PRO A 441 -31.58 -12.13 63.04
C PRO A 441 -32.30 -10.91 63.65
N LYS A 442 -33.44 -10.53 63.03
CA LYS A 442 -34.30 -9.45 63.55
C LYS A 442 -34.60 -9.73 64.99
N ALA A 443 -34.30 -8.79 65.87
CA ALA A 443 -34.64 -8.85 67.28
C ALA A 443 -36.15 -9.08 67.43
N PRO A 444 -36.57 -9.94 68.40
CA PRO A 444 -37.96 -10.18 68.65
C PRO A 444 -38.69 -8.90 69.09
N PRO A 445 -39.99 -8.71 68.75
CA PRO A 445 -40.75 -7.54 69.14
C PRO A 445 -40.85 -7.48 70.67
N LYS A 446 -40.64 -6.30 71.27
CA LYS A 446 -40.83 -6.04 72.70
C LYS A 446 -42.29 -6.31 73.07
N PRO A 447 -42.56 -7.01 74.18
CA PRO A 447 -43.93 -7.16 74.68
C PRO A 447 -44.49 -5.83 75.14
N LYS A 448 -45.83 -5.67 74.89
CA LYS A 448 -46.60 -4.46 75.34
C LYS A 448 -46.79 -4.47 76.84
#